data_dcb11992c469e06309d6099aad7b5825
#
_entry.id   dcb11992c469e06309d6099aad7b5825
#
_cell.length_a   1.000
_cell.length_b   1.000
_cell.length_c   1.000
_cell.angle_alpha   90.00
_cell.angle_beta   90.00
_cell.angle_gamma   90.00
#
_symmetry.space_group_name_H-M   'P 1'
#
loop_
_entity.id
_entity.type
_entity.pdbx_description
1 polymer ?
#
loop_
_entity_poly.entity_id
_entity_poly.type
_entity_poly.pdbx_seq_one_letter_code
_entity_poly.pdbx_strand_id
1 'polypeptide(L)'
;MAFWAFFAVSCEKPSGETPLEVSLKNTSVTSGKGQQFVSVRCSGDWTLSLAADEGEVDWAGLSVTSGKGDKSNVILTYQANTGEESRELRVVLASGSRSVECSMVQLAAGERPEEGPDEDPQPVPDLDLTKTGWLELPAMDNPDLGYYSHSFQMNGKTYRNYSFGWSNENYLAIWVAYPLCRMYTSGSCDGGKWEPNPSFSSDYQPNFIKSFGFSQGYERGHQIANADRKCSYEANQQTYYFTNATLQHKDFNGPVWGVLEGNMRGAANSADTLYVVTGCVLSDSPRYITDYDGHEVPIPSGYFKAALRYHKASTQSVWMGAAFYLDHDASKYSPQQITKAESMSIAELEDKLGMDFFVNLPVLVGADKAASIENQDPDIFSSVWGIR
;
A
#
# COMPACT_ATOMS: atom_id res chain seq x y z
N MET A 1 58.85 -20.81 -2.36
CA MET A 1 58.68 -19.66 -1.48
C MET A 1 57.60 -18.79 -2.08
N ALA A 2 56.39 -18.84 -1.56
CA ALA A 2 55.26 -18.04 -2.00
C ALA A 2 55.03 -16.96 -1.00
N PHE A 3 55.16 -15.70 -1.44
CA PHE A 3 54.89 -14.51 -0.64
C PHE A 3 53.38 -14.25 -0.63
N TRP A 4 52.78 -14.31 0.52
CA TRP A 4 51.39 -13.84 0.77
C TRP A 4 51.48 -12.38 1.17
N ALA A 5 50.95 -11.51 0.34
CA ALA A 5 50.73 -10.10 0.68
C ALA A 5 49.39 -9.97 1.42
N PHE A 6 49.45 -9.60 2.70
CA PHE A 6 48.28 -9.17 3.47
C PHE A 6 47.91 -7.76 3.03
N PHE A 7 46.75 -7.62 2.36
CA PHE A 7 46.09 -6.33 2.23
C PHE A 7 45.32 -6.02 3.52
N ALA A 8 45.83 -5.06 4.29
CA ALA A 8 45.11 -4.46 5.38
C ALA A 8 44.01 -3.60 4.78
N VAL A 9 42.73 -4.04 4.91
CA VAL A 9 41.56 -3.19 4.64
C VAL A 9 41.46 -2.21 5.81
N SER A 10 41.86 -0.98 5.56
CA SER A 10 41.58 0.15 6.45
C SER A 10 40.09 0.44 6.40
N CYS A 11 39.38 0.17 7.50
CA CYS A 11 38.05 0.71 7.71
C CYS A 11 38.17 2.23 7.93
N GLU A 12 38.07 3.01 6.86
CA GLU A 12 37.76 4.43 6.99
C GLU A 12 36.34 4.57 7.56
N LYS A 13 36.24 5.24 8.72
CA LYS A 13 34.97 5.74 9.22
C LYS A 13 34.36 6.64 8.15
N PRO A 14 33.06 6.53 7.82
CA PRO A 14 32.44 7.48 6.91
C PRO A 14 32.62 8.88 7.46
N SER A 15 33.18 9.76 6.65
CA SER A 15 33.33 11.17 6.91
C SER A 15 31.99 11.75 7.32
N GLY A 16 31.92 12.42 8.47
CA GLY A 16 30.69 12.94 9.07
C GLY A 16 30.11 14.16 8.34
N GLU A 17 29.93 14.09 7.03
CA GLU A 17 29.16 15.09 6.30
C GLU A 17 27.67 14.87 6.56
N THR A 18 27.04 15.92 7.11
CA THR A 18 25.59 15.94 7.29
C THR A 18 24.90 15.84 5.94
N PRO A 19 23.89 14.97 5.78
CA PRO A 19 23.18 14.79 4.51
C PRO A 19 22.58 16.13 4.05
N LEU A 20 22.72 16.43 2.77
CA LEU A 20 22.03 17.51 2.08
C LEU A 20 21.51 16.92 0.78
N GLU A 21 20.21 16.64 0.73
CA GLU A 21 19.57 15.97 -0.40
C GLU A 21 18.21 16.62 -0.67
N VAL A 22 17.87 16.76 -1.95
CA VAL A 22 16.52 17.13 -2.41
C VAL A 22 16.08 16.16 -3.47
N SER A 23 14.82 15.73 -3.41
CA SER A 23 14.27 14.81 -4.40
C SER A 23 12.82 15.13 -4.71
N LEU A 24 12.45 14.85 -5.94
CA LEU A 24 11.09 14.89 -6.47
C LEU A 24 10.56 13.47 -6.62
N LYS A 25 9.26 13.31 -6.48
CA LYS A 25 8.61 12.01 -6.70
C LYS A 25 8.65 11.60 -8.17
N ASN A 26 8.37 12.54 -9.07
CA ASN A 26 8.37 12.34 -10.52
C ASN A 26 9.34 13.30 -11.18
N THR A 27 10.25 12.80 -11.99
CA THR A 27 11.19 13.60 -12.79
C THR A 27 10.62 14.00 -14.15
N SER A 28 9.54 13.38 -14.59
CA SER A 28 8.77 13.75 -15.78
C SER A 28 7.28 13.75 -15.45
N VAL A 29 6.55 14.76 -15.95
CA VAL A 29 5.11 14.90 -15.74
C VAL A 29 4.44 15.32 -17.07
N THR A 30 3.17 14.95 -17.24
CA THR A 30 2.40 15.34 -18.42
C THR A 30 2.21 16.84 -18.50
N SER A 31 1.73 17.34 -19.64
CA SER A 31 1.44 18.76 -19.88
C SER A 31 0.36 19.38 -18.97
N GLY A 32 -0.43 18.56 -18.28
CA GLY A 32 -1.47 19.04 -17.38
C GLY A 32 -0.94 19.81 -16.17
N LYS A 33 -1.78 20.68 -15.58
CA LYS A 33 -1.50 21.27 -14.27
C LYS A 33 -1.45 20.19 -13.20
N GLY A 34 -0.57 20.34 -12.22
CA GLY A 34 -0.46 19.33 -11.16
C GLY A 34 0.28 19.82 -9.93
N GLN A 35 0.51 18.86 -9.05
CA GLN A 35 1.34 19.05 -7.86
C GLN A 35 2.06 17.76 -7.51
N GLN A 36 3.22 17.87 -6.87
CA GLN A 36 3.93 16.73 -6.29
C GLN A 36 4.71 17.13 -5.04
N PHE A 37 5.18 16.14 -4.29
CA PHE A 37 5.99 16.39 -3.11
C PHE A 37 7.48 16.54 -3.46
N VAL A 38 8.11 17.50 -2.77
CA VAL A 38 9.55 17.66 -2.69
C VAL A 38 9.98 17.19 -1.31
N SER A 39 10.95 16.29 -1.26
CA SER A 39 11.55 15.82 -0.02
C SER A 39 12.92 16.48 0.19
N VAL A 40 13.14 17.00 1.40
CA VAL A 40 14.39 17.63 1.84
C VAL A 40 14.98 16.78 2.95
N ARG A 41 16.29 16.44 2.85
CA ARG A 41 17.10 15.89 3.93
C ARG A 41 18.25 16.86 4.24
N CYS A 42 18.14 17.49 5.40
CA CYS A 42 19.14 18.48 5.85
C CYS A 42 19.13 18.58 7.38
N SER A 43 20.28 18.57 8.00
CA SER A 43 20.37 18.68 9.48
C SER A 43 20.31 20.12 9.99
N GLY A 44 20.49 21.13 9.13
CA GLY A 44 20.51 22.55 9.46
C GLY A 44 19.36 23.36 8.88
N ASP A 45 19.51 24.67 8.89
CA ASP A 45 18.60 25.59 8.20
C ASP A 45 18.82 25.48 6.69
N TRP A 46 17.75 25.57 5.91
CA TRP A 46 17.79 25.45 4.47
C TRP A 46 16.80 26.39 3.76
N THR A 47 17.08 26.62 2.49
CA THR A 47 16.19 27.31 1.56
C THR A 47 15.96 26.48 0.30
N LEU A 48 14.76 26.59 -0.27
CA LEU A 48 14.39 26.03 -1.56
C LEU A 48 14.09 27.15 -2.54
N SER A 49 14.55 27.02 -3.77
CA SER A 49 14.23 27.87 -4.90
C SER A 49 13.93 27.07 -6.15
N LEU A 50 13.22 27.68 -7.09
CA LEU A 50 12.97 27.13 -8.41
C LEU A 50 13.86 27.82 -9.42
N ALA A 51 14.37 27.07 -10.40
CA ALA A 51 15.17 27.56 -11.49
C ALA A 51 14.78 26.85 -12.81
N ALA A 52 14.93 27.55 -13.94
CA ALA A 52 14.83 26.98 -15.27
C ALA A 52 16.13 27.31 -16.02
N ASP A 53 16.37 26.65 -17.15
CA ASP A 53 17.55 26.95 -17.98
C ASP A 53 17.44 28.30 -18.66
N GLU A 54 16.22 28.70 -19.03
CA GLU A 54 15.95 30.00 -19.62
C GLU A 54 14.75 30.68 -18.92
N GLY A 55 14.92 31.94 -18.53
CA GLY A 55 13.87 32.80 -17.98
C GLY A 55 13.54 32.56 -16.50
N GLU A 56 12.52 33.26 -16.04
CA GLU A 56 11.98 33.11 -14.68
C GLU A 56 10.92 31.99 -14.64
N VAL A 57 10.86 31.26 -13.51
CA VAL A 57 9.84 30.22 -13.29
C VAL A 57 8.60 30.88 -12.68
N ASP A 58 7.68 31.32 -13.55
CA ASP A 58 6.38 31.92 -13.17
C ASP A 58 5.21 30.91 -13.16
N TRP A 59 5.45 29.71 -13.72
CA TRP A 59 4.47 28.66 -13.91
C TRP A 59 4.48 27.58 -12.81
N ALA A 60 5.39 27.66 -11.86
CA ALA A 60 5.49 26.74 -10.72
C ALA A 60 5.75 27.47 -9.41
N GLY A 61 5.39 26.83 -8.31
CA GLY A 61 5.57 27.40 -6.97
C GLY A 61 5.74 26.33 -5.90
N LEU A 62 6.45 26.71 -4.82
CA LEU A 62 6.67 25.86 -3.64
C LEU A 62 5.80 26.35 -2.48
N SER A 63 5.18 25.41 -1.75
CA SER A 63 4.39 25.73 -0.55
C SER A 63 5.24 26.25 0.61
N VAL A 64 6.53 25.90 0.62
CA VAL A 64 7.52 26.31 1.64
C VAL A 64 8.87 26.51 0.94
N THR A 65 9.52 27.66 1.19
CA THR A 65 10.80 28.01 0.60
C THR A 65 11.96 28.03 1.59
N SER A 66 11.71 27.78 2.87
CA SER A 66 12.75 27.66 3.90
C SER A 66 12.29 26.79 5.05
N GLY A 67 13.27 26.23 5.78
CA GLY A 67 12.98 25.39 6.93
C GLY A 67 14.22 24.98 7.67
N LYS A 68 14.07 24.03 8.60
CA LYS A 68 15.14 23.44 9.39
C LYS A 68 14.92 21.94 9.55
N GLY A 69 15.96 21.14 9.37
CA GLY A 69 15.89 19.70 9.46
C GLY A 69 15.21 19.06 8.24
N ASP A 70 14.92 17.77 8.34
CA ASP A 70 14.27 17.00 7.28
C ASP A 70 12.81 17.44 7.08
N LYS A 71 12.34 17.48 5.83
CA LYS A 71 10.98 17.81 5.48
C LYS A 71 10.54 17.06 4.20
N SER A 72 9.53 16.21 4.30
CA SER A 72 9.09 15.35 3.19
C SER A 72 7.78 15.80 2.51
N ASN A 73 7.20 16.94 2.94
CA ASN A 73 5.89 17.38 2.50
C ASN A 73 5.86 18.82 1.97
N VAL A 74 6.94 19.28 1.35
CA VAL A 74 6.90 20.53 0.58
C VAL A 74 6.17 20.25 -0.73
N ILE A 75 5.13 21.02 -1.03
CA ILE A 75 4.34 20.85 -2.25
C ILE A 75 4.93 21.74 -3.34
N LEU A 76 5.32 21.13 -4.46
CA LEU A 76 5.58 21.79 -5.72
C LEU A 76 4.28 21.77 -6.55
N THR A 77 3.74 22.95 -6.87
CA THR A 77 2.61 23.10 -7.78
C THR A 77 3.10 23.62 -9.12
N TYR A 78 2.46 23.24 -10.21
CA TYR A 78 2.78 23.72 -11.56
C TYR A 78 1.53 23.87 -12.42
N GLN A 79 1.53 24.89 -13.28
CA GLN A 79 0.47 25.16 -14.24
C GLN A 79 0.61 24.26 -15.48
N ALA A 80 -0.47 24.13 -16.25
CA ALA A 80 -0.43 23.37 -17.48
C ALA A 80 0.59 23.96 -18.48
N ASN A 81 1.34 23.10 -19.13
CA ASN A 81 2.17 23.45 -20.27
C ASN A 81 1.28 23.41 -21.52
N THR A 82 0.90 24.57 -22.02
CA THR A 82 0.11 24.71 -23.26
C THR A 82 0.98 24.95 -24.49
N GLY A 83 2.32 24.97 -24.31
CA GLY A 83 3.28 25.15 -25.37
C GLY A 83 3.50 23.86 -26.18
N GLU A 84 4.16 24.02 -27.33
CA GLU A 84 4.52 22.93 -28.26
C GLU A 84 5.85 22.25 -27.85
N GLU A 85 6.55 22.76 -26.83
CA GLU A 85 7.81 22.23 -26.32
C GLU A 85 7.71 21.87 -24.85
N SER A 86 8.41 20.79 -24.47
CA SER A 86 8.60 20.41 -23.08
C SER A 86 9.43 21.45 -22.35
N ARG A 87 9.20 21.64 -21.05
CA ARG A 87 9.95 22.59 -20.22
C ARG A 87 10.53 21.95 -18.98
N GLU A 88 11.71 22.38 -18.58
CA GLU A 88 12.41 21.85 -17.42
C GLU A 88 12.34 22.81 -16.23
N LEU A 89 12.23 22.22 -15.04
CA LEU A 89 12.25 22.89 -13.74
C LEU A 89 13.27 22.22 -12.85
N ARG A 90 14.12 23.03 -12.21
CA ARG A 90 15.04 22.58 -11.15
C ARG A 90 14.58 23.09 -9.80
N VAL A 91 14.56 22.19 -8.82
CA VAL A 91 14.39 22.52 -7.40
C VAL A 91 15.75 22.54 -6.75
N VAL A 92 16.18 23.68 -6.30
CA VAL A 92 17.49 23.90 -5.69
C VAL A 92 17.34 24.02 -4.18
N LEU A 93 18.03 23.13 -3.46
CA LEU A 93 18.14 23.17 -1.99
C LEU A 93 19.50 23.75 -1.60
N ALA A 94 19.49 24.79 -0.79
CA ALA A 94 20.71 25.39 -0.25
C ALA A 94 20.73 25.37 1.29
N SER A 95 21.90 25.08 1.87
CA SER A 95 22.16 25.13 3.31
C SER A 95 23.60 25.58 3.57
N GLY A 96 23.75 26.76 4.15
CA GLY A 96 25.06 27.41 4.30
C GLY A 96 25.70 27.69 2.94
N SER A 97 26.89 27.16 2.70
CA SER A 97 27.61 27.29 1.42
C SER A 97 27.40 26.12 0.47
N ARG A 98 26.57 25.14 0.83
CA ARG A 98 26.28 23.94 0.03
C ARG A 98 24.94 24.08 -0.68
N SER A 99 24.85 23.58 -1.91
CA SER A 99 23.58 23.42 -2.63
C SER A 99 23.55 22.10 -3.40
N VAL A 100 22.35 21.56 -3.55
CA VAL A 100 22.02 20.39 -4.39
C VAL A 100 20.74 20.67 -5.12
N GLU A 101 20.52 19.99 -6.23
CA GLU A 101 19.33 20.20 -7.05
C GLU A 101 18.76 18.87 -7.57
N CYS A 102 17.48 18.89 -7.93
CA CYS A 102 16.82 17.84 -8.71
C CYS A 102 15.91 18.48 -9.78
N SER A 103 15.75 17.79 -10.90
CA SER A 103 15.00 18.31 -12.07
C SER A 103 13.67 17.60 -12.27
N MET A 104 12.75 18.32 -12.90
CA MET A 104 11.49 17.83 -13.43
C MET A 104 11.25 18.38 -14.83
N VAL A 105 10.92 17.49 -15.77
CA VAL A 105 10.46 17.86 -17.10
C VAL A 105 8.95 17.84 -17.17
N GLN A 106 8.32 18.93 -17.56
CA GLN A 106 6.92 18.96 -17.92
C GLN A 106 6.77 18.92 -19.44
N LEU A 107 6.13 17.87 -19.93
CA LEU A 107 5.99 17.60 -21.36
C LEU A 107 5.13 18.65 -22.08
N ALA A 108 5.28 18.74 -23.40
CA ALA A 108 4.41 19.53 -24.25
C ALA A 108 2.99 18.95 -24.35
N ALA A 109 2.04 19.77 -24.81
CA ALA A 109 0.68 19.33 -25.02
C ALA A 109 0.62 18.21 -26.07
N GLY A 110 0.13 17.02 -25.67
CA GLY A 110 0.05 15.83 -26.53
C GLY A 110 1.29 14.94 -26.51
N GLU A 111 2.37 15.34 -25.87
CA GLU A 111 3.50 14.46 -25.60
C GLU A 111 3.16 13.53 -24.42
N ARG A 112 3.63 12.30 -24.52
CA ARG A 112 3.70 11.35 -23.38
C ARG A 112 5.14 11.30 -22.90
N PRO A 113 5.40 11.00 -21.62
CA PRO A 113 6.75 10.66 -21.17
C PRO A 113 7.31 9.63 -22.15
N GLU A 114 8.54 9.87 -22.67
CA GLU A 114 9.18 8.86 -23.50
C GLU A 114 9.21 7.57 -22.66
N GLU A 115 8.48 6.57 -23.12
CA GLU A 115 8.70 5.20 -22.69
C GLU A 115 10.13 4.89 -23.14
N GLY A 116 11.05 4.75 -22.19
CA GLY A 116 12.35 4.18 -22.46
C GLY A 116 12.14 2.86 -23.22
N PRO A 117 13.11 2.36 -24.01
CA PRO A 117 12.93 1.19 -24.85
C PRO A 117 12.31 0.09 -23.98
N ASP A 118 11.18 -0.47 -24.42
CA ASP A 118 10.37 -1.54 -23.82
C ASP A 118 11.12 -2.37 -22.74
N GLU A 119 11.52 -1.76 -21.65
CA GLU A 119 11.75 -2.45 -20.40
C GLU A 119 10.34 -2.53 -19.79
N ASP A 120 9.81 -3.73 -19.80
CA ASP A 120 8.71 -4.15 -18.94
C ASP A 120 8.79 -3.32 -17.66
N PRO A 121 7.77 -2.52 -17.29
CA PRO A 121 7.89 -1.60 -16.15
C PRO A 121 8.39 -2.40 -14.98
N GLN A 122 9.67 -2.17 -14.67
CA GLN A 122 10.30 -2.88 -13.56
C GLN A 122 9.44 -2.59 -12.34
N PRO A 123 8.91 -3.60 -11.69
CA PRO A 123 8.33 -3.42 -10.36
C PRO A 123 9.36 -2.63 -9.55
N VAL A 124 8.90 -1.64 -8.80
CA VAL A 124 9.74 -0.93 -7.81
C VAL A 124 10.65 -1.98 -7.16
N PRO A 125 11.99 -1.81 -7.16
CA PRO A 125 12.93 -2.88 -6.89
C PRO A 125 12.44 -3.68 -5.70
N ASP A 126 12.38 -4.99 -5.86
CA ASP A 126 11.93 -5.98 -4.89
C ASP A 126 12.34 -5.59 -3.48
N LEU A 127 11.47 -4.84 -2.80
CA LEU A 127 11.56 -4.74 -1.37
C LEU A 127 11.25 -6.17 -0.89
N ASP A 128 12.29 -6.89 -0.54
CA ASP A 128 12.13 -8.17 0.14
C ASP A 128 11.49 -7.89 1.51
N LEU A 129 10.17 -7.70 1.47
CA LEU A 129 9.38 -7.36 2.64
C LEU A 129 9.46 -8.46 3.71
N THR A 130 9.80 -9.71 3.32
CA THR A 130 9.99 -10.81 4.28
C THR A 130 11.14 -10.51 5.25
N LYS A 131 12.17 -9.78 4.80
CA LYS A 131 13.28 -9.35 5.66
C LYS A 131 12.91 -8.26 6.66
N THR A 132 11.76 -7.62 6.53
CA THR A 132 11.28 -6.64 7.52
C THR A 132 10.81 -7.31 8.81
N GLY A 133 10.50 -8.60 8.79
CA GLY A 133 9.91 -9.33 9.90
C GLY A 133 8.47 -8.93 10.21
N TRP A 134 7.75 -8.27 9.28
CA TRP A 134 6.36 -7.90 9.46
C TRP A 134 5.47 -9.14 9.51
N LEU A 135 4.70 -9.26 10.58
CA LEU A 135 3.93 -10.49 10.87
C LEU A 135 2.70 -10.65 9.99
N GLU A 136 2.21 -9.58 9.40
CA GLU A 136 1.07 -9.63 8.47
C GLU A 136 1.41 -10.18 7.08
N LEU A 137 2.68 -10.34 6.74
CA LEU A 137 3.06 -10.69 5.38
C LEU A 137 2.82 -12.19 5.09
N PRO A 138 2.16 -12.50 3.96
CA PRO A 138 2.16 -13.84 3.37
C PRO A 138 3.47 -14.11 2.62
N ALA A 139 3.64 -15.32 2.11
CA ALA A 139 4.70 -15.65 1.17
C ALA A 139 4.62 -14.75 -0.07
N MET A 140 5.79 -14.34 -0.55
CA MET A 140 5.96 -13.47 -1.72
C MET A 140 6.80 -14.21 -2.77
N ASP A 141 6.37 -15.39 -3.10
CA ASP A 141 7.07 -16.34 -4.00
C ASP A 141 6.33 -16.57 -5.33
N ASN A 142 5.18 -15.89 -5.52
CA ASN A 142 4.45 -15.93 -6.78
C ASN A 142 5.11 -14.99 -7.81
N PRO A 143 5.73 -15.50 -8.88
CA PRO A 143 6.44 -14.70 -9.88
C PRO A 143 5.50 -13.80 -10.73
N ASP A 144 4.20 -14.08 -10.72
CA ASP A 144 3.20 -13.31 -11.49
C ASP A 144 2.70 -12.07 -10.73
N LEU A 145 3.20 -11.85 -9.50
CA LEU A 145 2.80 -10.72 -8.67
C LEU A 145 3.94 -9.74 -8.42
N GLY A 146 3.65 -8.46 -8.55
CA GLY A 146 4.47 -7.39 -8.00
C GLY A 146 4.13 -7.15 -6.53
N TYR A 147 5.13 -6.87 -5.67
CA TYR A 147 4.94 -6.66 -4.24
C TYR A 147 5.22 -5.21 -3.85
N TYR A 148 4.26 -4.59 -3.16
CA TYR A 148 4.28 -3.16 -2.86
C TYR A 148 3.88 -2.90 -1.41
N SER A 149 4.28 -1.74 -0.88
CA SER A 149 3.91 -1.30 0.46
C SER A 149 3.62 0.20 0.50
N HIS A 150 2.62 0.58 1.29
CA HIS A 150 2.33 1.96 1.63
C HIS A 150 2.67 2.25 3.09
N SER A 151 3.16 3.45 3.33
CA SER A 151 3.39 4.01 4.65
C SER A 151 2.79 5.40 4.75
N PHE A 152 2.66 5.93 5.97
CA PHE A 152 2.19 7.28 6.22
C PHE A 152 2.93 7.93 7.39
N GLN A 153 2.86 9.25 7.46
CA GLN A 153 3.45 10.02 8.54
C GLN A 153 2.41 10.42 9.57
N MET A 154 2.71 10.21 10.87
CA MET A 154 1.89 10.69 11.96
C MET A 154 2.77 11.04 13.17
N ASN A 155 2.61 12.24 13.73
CA ASN A 155 3.38 12.72 14.88
C ASN A 155 4.92 12.61 14.71
N GLY A 156 5.40 12.88 13.48
CA GLY A 156 6.84 12.83 13.16
C GLY A 156 7.43 11.41 13.06
N LYS A 157 6.58 10.39 12.99
CA LYS A 157 6.99 8.99 12.81
C LYS A 157 6.35 8.39 11.57
N THR A 158 7.11 7.50 10.92
CA THR A 158 6.60 6.69 9.80
C THR A 158 5.94 5.44 10.35
N TYR A 159 4.73 5.18 9.87
CA TYR A 159 3.98 3.97 10.16
C TYR A 159 3.69 3.23 8.85
N ARG A 160 3.78 1.90 8.87
CA ARG A 160 3.30 1.11 7.73
C ARG A 160 1.78 1.17 7.65
N ASN A 161 1.26 1.32 6.45
CA ASN A 161 -0.17 1.30 6.19
C ASN A 161 -0.62 -0.11 5.81
N TYR A 162 -0.28 -0.54 4.61
CA TYR A 162 -0.53 -1.90 4.13
C TYR A 162 0.47 -2.29 3.03
N SER A 163 0.64 -3.59 2.84
CA SER A 163 1.38 -4.19 1.74
C SER A 163 0.42 -4.98 0.87
N PHE A 164 0.76 -5.20 -0.40
CA PHE A 164 -0.12 -5.94 -1.31
C PHE A 164 0.65 -6.63 -2.43
N GLY A 165 0.11 -7.77 -2.87
CA GLY A 165 0.55 -8.50 -4.05
C GLY A 165 -0.35 -8.16 -5.23
N TRP A 166 0.23 -7.49 -6.24
CA TRP A 166 -0.47 -6.95 -7.39
C TRP A 166 -0.31 -7.81 -8.64
N SER A 167 -1.41 -8.12 -9.29
CA SER A 167 -1.43 -8.77 -10.60
C SER A 167 -1.58 -7.72 -11.71
N ASN A 168 -0.55 -7.53 -12.52
CA ASN A 168 -0.61 -6.66 -13.69
C ASN A 168 -1.60 -7.19 -14.75
N GLU A 169 -1.68 -8.51 -14.90
CA GLU A 169 -2.60 -9.15 -15.84
C GLU A 169 -4.08 -8.90 -15.48
N ASN A 170 -4.37 -8.90 -14.18
CA ASN A 170 -5.75 -8.83 -13.68
C ASN A 170 -6.15 -7.45 -13.17
N TYR A 171 -5.24 -6.48 -13.15
CA TYR A 171 -5.48 -5.12 -12.64
C TYR A 171 -6.10 -5.08 -11.22
N LEU A 172 -5.64 -5.98 -10.35
CA LEU A 172 -6.10 -6.03 -8.95
C LEU A 172 -5.05 -6.60 -8.00
N ALA A 173 -5.18 -6.27 -6.72
CA ALA A 173 -4.41 -6.91 -5.67
C ALA A 173 -5.06 -8.27 -5.33
N ILE A 174 -4.26 -9.34 -5.45
CA ILE A 174 -4.67 -10.69 -5.05
C ILE A 174 -4.81 -10.75 -3.51
N TRP A 175 -3.92 -10.06 -2.81
CA TRP A 175 -3.98 -9.89 -1.37
C TRP A 175 -3.51 -8.51 -0.92
N VAL A 176 -4.00 -8.09 0.24
CA VAL A 176 -3.57 -6.90 0.98
C VAL A 176 -3.35 -7.30 2.43
N ALA A 177 -2.17 -6.96 2.98
CA ALA A 177 -1.75 -7.33 4.32
C ALA A 177 -1.48 -6.09 5.18
N TYR A 178 -1.96 -6.09 6.42
CA TYR A 178 -1.85 -4.91 7.28
C TYR A 178 -1.97 -5.20 8.77
N PRO A 179 -1.30 -4.40 9.63
CA PRO A 179 -1.56 -4.41 11.06
C PRO A 179 -2.80 -3.58 11.38
N LEU A 180 -3.57 -4.03 12.36
CA LEU A 180 -4.77 -3.35 12.84
C LEU A 180 -4.76 -3.33 14.37
N CYS A 181 -4.90 -2.15 14.95
CA CYS A 181 -5.05 -1.96 16.38
C CYS A 181 -5.81 -0.66 16.65
N ARG A 182 -6.09 -0.39 17.91
CA ARG A 182 -6.84 0.80 18.29
C ARG A 182 -6.22 2.11 17.80
N MET A 183 -4.89 2.18 17.65
CA MET A 183 -4.22 3.36 17.10
C MET A 183 -4.69 3.66 15.68
N TYR A 184 -4.78 2.65 14.80
CA TYR A 184 -5.21 2.82 13.41
C TYR A 184 -6.70 3.16 13.28
N THR A 185 -7.53 2.58 14.13
CA THR A 185 -9.00 2.76 14.08
C THR A 185 -9.49 4.01 14.82
N SER A 186 -8.66 4.57 15.71
CA SER A 186 -9.01 5.77 16.48
C SER A 186 -8.84 7.04 15.65
N GLY A 187 -9.78 7.97 15.81
CA GLY A 187 -9.76 9.25 15.12
C GLY A 187 -11.01 9.45 14.27
N SER A 188 -11.04 10.55 13.56
CA SER A 188 -12.18 10.99 12.73
C SER A 188 -11.80 11.23 11.27
N CYS A 189 -10.59 10.85 10.85
CA CYS A 189 -10.18 11.01 9.46
C CYS A 189 -11.06 10.14 8.58
N ASP A 190 -11.77 10.81 7.68
CA ASP A 190 -12.69 10.23 6.72
C ASP A 190 -12.79 11.15 5.51
N GLY A 191 -13.36 10.66 4.41
CA GLY A 191 -13.56 11.49 3.23
C GLY A 191 -12.42 11.35 2.22
N GLY A 192 -11.68 10.27 2.26
CA GLY A 192 -10.84 9.84 1.15
C GLY A 192 -11.66 9.75 -0.14
N LYS A 193 -11.02 9.98 -1.27
CA LYS A 193 -11.65 9.95 -2.59
C LYS A 193 -10.99 8.88 -3.42
N TRP A 194 -11.80 8.11 -4.12
CA TRP A 194 -11.30 7.15 -5.10
C TRP A 194 -10.45 7.84 -6.15
N GLU A 195 -9.22 7.39 -6.26
CA GLU A 195 -8.23 7.93 -7.20
C GLU A 195 -7.20 6.89 -7.61
N PRO A 196 -6.49 7.11 -8.73
CA PRO A 196 -5.37 6.26 -9.10
C PRO A 196 -4.30 6.26 -8.00
N ASN A 197 -3.65 5.11 -7.80
CA ASN A 197 -2.47 5.03 -6.96
C ASN A 197 -1.33 5.81 -7.63
N PRO A 198 -0.81 6.86 -7.00
CA PRO A 198 0.20 7.72 -7.64
C PRO A 198 1.56 7.02 -7.85
N SER A 199 1.75 5.82 -7.30
CA SER A 199 2.96 5.01 -7.50
C SER A 199 2.85 4.03 -8.68
N PHE A 200 1.70 4.03 -9.39
CA PHE A 200 1.43 3.16 -10.53
C PHE A 200 1.16 3.99 -11.78
N SER A 201 1.65 3.54 -12.92
CA SER A 201 1.19 4.06 -14.22
C SER A 201 -0.30 3.76 -14.43
N SER A 202 -0.99 4.60 -15.18
CA SER A 202 -2.37 4.36 -15.61
C SER A 202 -2.54 3.03 -16.35
N ASP A 203 -1.52 2.60 -17.09
CA ASP A 203 -1.57 1.38 -17.90
C ASP A 203 -1.55 0.09 -17.06
N TYR A 204 -1.19 0.20 -15.78
CA TYR A 204 -1.06 -0.94 -14.86
C TYR A 204 -2.02 -0.91 -13.68
N GLN A 205 -3.01 -0.03 -13.70
CA GLN A 205 -4.06 0.02 -12.70
C GLN A 205 -5.41 0.29 -13.33
N PRO A 206 -6.54 -0.18 -12.73
CA PRO A 206 -7.86 0.05 -13.30
C PRO A 206 -8.27 1.52 -13.16
N ASN A 207 -9.07 2.01 -14.08
CA ASN A 207 -9.69 3.33 -13.98
C ASN A 207 -11.13 3.25 -13.46
N PHE A 208 -11.27 3.37 -12.15
CA PHE A 208 -12.55 3.32 -11.45
C PHE A 208 -13.14 4.71 -11.11
N ILE A 209 -12.71 5.79 -11.77
CA ILE A 209 -13.12 7.17 -11.45
C ILE A 209 -14.62 7.39 -11.58
N LYS A 210 -15.26 6.82 -12.60
CA LYS A 210 -16.70 6.95 -12.84
C LYS A 210 -17.47 5.76 -12.28
N SER A 211 -18.79 5.80 -12.36
CA SER A 211 -19.73 4.78 -11.89
C SER A 211 -19.57 3.41 -12.60
N PHE A 212 -18.35 2.96 -12.63
CA PHE A 212 -17.88 1.74 -13.25
C PHE A 212 -18.55 0.53 -12.59
N GLY A 213 -19.16 -0.33 -13.41
CA GLY A 213 -19.84 -1.54 -12.92
C GLY A 213 -21.14 -1.32 -12.15
N PHE A 214 -21.51 -0.08 -11.77
CA PHE A 214 -22.72 0.20 -10.97
C PHE A 214 -24.02 -0.22 -11.67
N SER A 215 -24.10 -0.07 -12.99
CA SER A 215 -25.24 -0.55 -13.77
C SER A 215 -25.41 -2.06 -13.74
N GLN A 216 -24.35 -2.80 -13.41
CA GLN A 216 -24.30 -4.25 -13.28
C GLN A 216 -24.36 -4.70 -11.81
N GLY A 217 -24.52 -3.76 -10.86
CA GLY A 217 -24.61 -4.03 -9.43
C GLY A 217 -23.28 -4.15 -8.70
N TYR A 218 -22.16 -3.81 -9.35
CA TYR A 218 -20.83 -3.86 -8.73
C TYR A 218 -20.38 -2.49 -8.24
N GLU A 219 -19.66 -2.48 -7.15
CA GLU A 219 -19.06 -1.32 -6.50
C GLU A 219 -17.54 -1.49 -6.36
N ARG A 220 -16.85 -0.39 -6.04
CA ARG A 220 -15.46 -0.41 -5.62
C ARG A 220 -15.37 -0.94 -4.19
N GLY A 221 -15.23 -2.25 -4.05
CA GLY A 221 -15.03 -2.88 -2.75
C GLY A 221 -13.61 -2.68 -2.24
N HIS A 222 -13.47 -2.19 -1.02
CA HIS A 222 -12.16 -2.07 -0.38
C HIS A 222 -11.59 -3.45 -0.03
N GLN A 223 -10.29 -3.63 -0.22
CA GLN A 223 -9.54 -4.75 0.38
C GLN A 223 -9.26 -4.42 1.86
N ILE A 224 -8.41 -3.42 2.15
CA ILE A 224 -8.36 -2.83 3.49
C ILE A 224 -9.42 -1.74 3.59
N ALA A 225 -10.30 -1.85 4.57
CA ALA A 225 -11.40 -0.91 4.77
C ALA A 225 -10.91 0.49 5.18
N ASN A 226 -11.57 1.54 4.70
CA ASN A 226 -11.27 2.90 5.12
C ASN A 226 -11.51 3.12 6.64
N ALA A 227 -12.44 2.38 7.22
CA ALA A 227 -12.71 2.41 8.66
C ALA A 227 -11.56 1.87 9.51
N ASP A 228 -10.64 1.10 8.92
CA ASP A 228 -9.45 0.58 9.57
C ASP A 228 -8.32 1.62 9.64
N ARG A 229 -8.48 2.80 9.02
CA ARG A 229 -7.48 3.87 8.89
C ARG A 229 -8.06 5.25 9.21
N LYS A 230 -8.57 5.41 10.44
CA LYS A 230 -9.15 6.68 10.92
C LYS A 230 -8.13 7.60 11.61
N CYS A 231 -6.91 7.14 11.84
CA CYS A 231 -5.88 7.86 12.59
C CYS A 231 -5.21 9.00 11.82
N SER A 232 -5.19 8.94 10.48
CA SER A 232 -4.52 9.91 9.61
C SER A 232 -5.27 10.06 8.30
N TYR A 233 -5.34 11.29 7.77
CA TYR A 233 -5.92 11.55 6.45
C TYR A 233 -5.14 10.82 5.35
N GLU A 234 -3.80 10.84 5.41
CA GLU A 234 -2.93 10.15 4.46
C GLU A 234 -3.19 8.64 4.47
N ALA A 235 -3.22 8.03 5.67
CA ALA A 235 -3.51 6.60 5.80
C ALA A 235 -4.90 6.24 5.27
N ASN A 236 -5.91 7.09 5.54
CA ASN A 236 -7.26 6.90 5.06
C ASN A 236 -7.35 7.08 3.53
N GLN A 237 -6.72 8.12 2.96
CA GLN A 237 -6.71 8.36 1.52
C GLN A 237 -6.08 7.21 0.75
N GLN A 238 -5.00 6.62 1.25
CA GLN A 238 -4.37 5.46 0.61
C GLN A 238 -5.30 4.25 0.49
N THR A 239 -6.31 4.12 1.36
CA THR A 239 -7.31 3.04 1.22
C THR A 239 -8.24 3.24 0.03
N TYR A 240 -8.35 4.45 -0.51
CA TYR A 240 -9.15 4.79 -1.69
C TYR A 240 -8.36 4.75 -3.00
N TYR A 241 -7.12 4.27 -2.99
CA TYR A 241 -6.42 4.01 -4.24
C TYR A 241 -7.07 2.86 -5.01
N PHE A 242 -7.16 2.97 -6.34
CA PHE A 242 -7.74 1.92 -7.17
C PHE A 242 -7.02 0.58 -7.00
N THR A 243 -5.74 0.59 -6.63
CA THR A 243 -4.98 -0.62 -6.28
C THR A 243 -5.48 -1.34 -5.01
N ASN A 244 -6.31 -0.70 -4.21
CA ASN A 244 -6.98 -1.30 -3.06
C ASN A 244 -8.45 -1.67 -3.34
N ALA A 245 -8.90 -1.48 -4.57
CA ALA A 245 -10.30 -1.73 -4.95
C ALA A 245 -10.42 -3.00 -5.78
N THR A 246 -11.49 -3.75 -5.54
CA THR A 246 -11.94 -4.87 -6.37
C THR A 246 -13.42 -4.70 -6.71
N LEU A 247 -13.88 -5.43 -7.70
CA LEU A 247 -15.30 -5.43 -8.08
C LEU A 247 -16.11 -6.27 -7.08
N GLN A 248 -16.79 -5.62 -6.15
CA GLN A 248 -17.69 -6.28 -5.21
C GLN A 248 -19.16 -5.99 -5.56
N HIS A 249 -19.99 -7.02 -5.57
CA HIS A 249 -21.43 -6.82 -5.72
C HIS A 249 -21.97 -6.04 -4.51
N LYS A 250 -22.82 -5.03 -4.74
CA LYS A 250 -23.36 -4.14 -3.70
C LYS A 250 -24.03 -4.90 -2.55
N ASP A 251 -24.73 -5.99 -2.84
CA ASP A 251 -25.46 -6.79 -1.85
C ASP A 251 -24.51 -7.72 -1.06
N PHE A 252 -23.24 -7.84 -1.47
CA PHE A 252 -22.18 -8.53 -0.76
C PHE A 252 -21.30 -7.54 0.03
N ASN A 253 -20.86 -6.44 -0.62
CA ASN A 253 -19.90 -5.48 -0.09
C ASN A 253 -20.35 -4.88 1.26
N GLY A 254 -21.50 -4.22 1.29
CA GLY A 254 -22.03 -3.61 2.51
C GLY A 254 -22.53 -4.63 3.53
N PRO A 255 -23.42 -5.53 3.12
CA PRO A 255 -24.12 -6.40 4.08
C PRO A 255 -23.21 -7.42 4.78
N VAL A 256 -22.67 -8.42 4.09
CA VAL A 256 -21.91 -9.50 4.75
C VAL A 256 -20.42 -9.18 4.90
N TRP A 257 -19.79 -8.62 3.87
CA TRP A 257 -18.38 -8.26 3.94
C TRP A 257 -18.11 -7.16 4.98
N GLY A 258 -19.00 -6.16 5.04
CA GLY A 258 -18.94 -5.10 6.05
C GLY A 258 -19.11 -5.63 7.49
N VAL A 259 -19.88 -6.72 7.70
CA VAL A 259 -19.98 -7.41 8.99
C VAL A 259 -18.64 -8.04 9.35
N LEU A 260 -17.98 -8.76 8.41
CA LEU A 260 -16.67 -9.35 8.67
C LEU A 260 -15.60 -8.28 8.99
N GLU A 261 -15.60 -7.18 8.27
CA GLU A 261 -14.71 -6.02 8.59
C GLU A 261 -14.98 -5.47 10.00
N GLY A 262 -16.25 -5.36 10.39
CA GLY A 262 -16.64 -4.96 11.74
C GLY A 262 -16.13 -5.92 12.81
N ASN A 263 -16.20 -7.22 12.54
CA ASN A 263 -15.70 -8.27 13.43
C ASN A 263 -14.15 -8.16 13.58
N MET A 264 -13.41 -7.93 12.49
CA MET A 264 -11.96 -7.70 12.55
C MET A 264 -11.61 -6.48 13.42
N ARG A 265 -12.33 -5.38 13.28
CA ARG A 265 -12.15 -4.20 14.15
C ARG A 265 -12.46 -4.50 15.60
N GLY A 266 -13.50 -5.29 15.86
CA GLY A 266 -13.86 -5.76 17.22
C GLY A 266 -12.72 -6.57 17.86
N ALA A 267 -12.19 -7.54 17.13
CA ALA A 267 -11.06 -8.36 17.57
C ALA A 267 -9.78 -7.53 17.82
N ALA A 268 -9.51 -6.55 16.95
CA ALA A 268 -8.35 -5.66 17.07
C ALA A 268 -8.47 -4.71 18.28
N ASN A 269 -9.66 -4.19 18.58
CA ASN A 269 -9.86 -3.22 19.66
C ASN A 269 -9.66 -3.83 21.05
N SER A 270 -9.73 -5.15 21.17
CA SER A 270 -9.51 -5.92 22.40
C SER A 270 -8.15 -6.64 22.43
N ALA A 271 -7.22 -6.25 21.57
CA ALA A 271 -5.88 -6.81 21.42
C ALA A 271 -4.80 -5.71 21.38
N ASP A 272 -3.54 -6.10 21.48
CA ASP A 272 -2.42 -5.19 21.19
C ASP A 272 -2.29 -4.98 19.69
N THR A 273 -2.41 -6.05 18.90
CA THR A 273 -2.42 -5.98 17.44
C THR A 273 -3.17 -7.17 16.84
N LEU A 274 -3.91 -6.91 15.78
CA LEU A 274 -4.42 -7.89 14.85
C LEU A 274 -3.63 -7.73 13.54
N TYR A 275 -3.04 -8.80 13.05
CA TYR A 275 -2.42 -8.85 11.74
C TYR A 275 -3.42 -9.48 10.78
N VAL A 276 -3.68 -8.83 9.67
CA VAL A 276 -4.72 -9.26 8.71
C VAL A 276 -4.12 -9.40 7.33
N VAL A 277 -4.41 -10.51 6.68
CA VAL A 277 -4.30 -10.66 5.22
C VAL A 277 -5.70 -10.79 4.68
N THR A 278 -6.08 -9.92 3.78
CA THR A 278 -7.36 -9.97 3.05
C THR A 278 -7.08 -10.11 1.58
N GLY A 279 -7.98 -10.72 0.84
CA GLY A 279 -7.77 -10.85 -0.61
C GLY A 279 -9.01 -11.33 -1.34
N CYS A 280 -8.82 -11.48 -2.64
CA CYS A 280 -9.85 -11.99 -3.53
C CYS A 280 -9.37 -13.23 -4.29
N VAL A 281 -10.31 -14.04 -4.71
CA VAL A 281 -10.07 -15.28 -5.45
C VAL A 281 -10.69 -15.16 -6.83
N LEU A 282 -9.91 -15.47 -7.85
CA LEU A 282 -10.41 -15.55 -9.23
C LEU A 282 -10.76 -17.01 -9.57
N SER A 283 -11.80 -17.22 -10.35
CA SER A 283 -12.06 -18.53 -10.93
C SER A 283 -11.19 -18.75 -12.17
N ASP A 284 -11.09 -20.00 -12.63
CA ASP A 284 -10.37 -20.36 -13.87
C ASP A 284 -10.94 -19.67 -15.12
N SER A 285 -12.16 -19.19 -15.06
CA SER A 285 -12.86 -18.49 -16.14
C SER A 285 -13.65 -17.31 -15.56
N PRO A 286 -12.98 -16.23 -15.15
CA PRO A 286 -13.65 -15.11 -14.53
C PRO A 286 -14.50 -14.34 -15.54
N ARG A 287 -15.58 -13.72 -15.07
CA ARG A 287 -16.26 -12.69 -15.83
C ARG A 287 -15.50 -11.37 -15.67
N TYR A 288 -15.52 -10.56 -16.70
CA TYR A 288 -14.83 -9.27 -16.73
C TYR A 288 -15.80 -8.12 -16.85
N ILE A 289 -15.39 -6.97 -16.37
CA ILE A 289 -15.98 -5.67 -16.68
C ILE A 289 -14.88 -4.79 -17.25
N THR A 290 -15.13 -4.21 -18.41
CA THR A 290 -14.22 -3.25 -19.01
C THR A 290 -14.25 -1.93 -18.24
N ASP A 291 -13.14 -1.45 -17.81
CA ASP A 291 -13.01 -0.16 -17.11
C ASP A 291 -13.09 1.03 -18.08
N TYR A 292 -12.88 2.24 -17.55
CA TYR A 292 -13.00 3.45 -18.37
C TYR A 292 -11.88 3.62 -19.41
N ASP A 293 -10.72 3.03 -19.15
CA ASP A 293 -9.55 3.08 -20.04
C ASP A 293 -9.46 1.85 -20.97
N GLY A 294 -10.38 0.91 -20.83
CA GLY A 294 -10.49 -0.27 -21.69
C GLY A 294 -9.84 -1.53 -21.11
N HIS A 295 -9.41 -1.51 -19.85
CA HIS A 295 -8.89 -2.70 -19.19
C HIS A 295 -10.01 -3.69 -18.84
N GLU A 296 -9.76 -4.96 -19.08
CA GLU A 296 -10.66 -6.05 -18.69
C GLU A 296 -10.35 -6.43 -17.22
N VAL A 297 -11.19 -5.97 -16.28
CA VAL A 297 -11.02 -6.24 -14.84
C VAL A 297 -11.89 -7.42 -14.44
N PRO A 298 -11.31 -8.50 -13.89
CA PRO A 298 -12.07 -9.67 -13.51
C PRO A 298 -12.94 -9.41 -12.27
N ILE A 299 -14.09 -10.07 -12.25
CA ILE A 299 -14.96 -10.13 -11.08
C ILE A 299 -14.49 -11.31 -10.22
N PRO A 300 -14.03 -11.09 -8.98
CA PRO A 300 -13.66 -12.17 -8.09
C PRO A 300 -14.82 -13.14 -7.82
N SER A 301 -14.49 -14.42 -7.69
CA SER A 301 -15.45 -15.48 -7.33
C SER A 301 -15.62 -15.63 -5.81
N GLY A 302 -14.65 -15.16 -5.04
CA GLY A 302 -14.66 -15.22 -3.58
C GLY A 302 -13.73 -14.20 -2.95
N TYR A 303 -13.85 -14.06 -1.64
CA TYR A 303 -13.03 -13.18 -0.81
C TYR A 303 -12.62 -13.90 0.47
N PHE A 304 -11.46 -13.55 0.99
CA PHE A 304 -10.95 -14.13 2.22
C PHE A 304 -10.35 -13.10 3.17
N LYS A 305 -10.28 -13.46 4.45
CA LYS A 305 -9.43 -12.81 5.45
C LYS A 305 -8.78 -13.88 6.31
N ALA A 306 -7.44 -13.82 6.44
CA ALA A 306 -6.68 -14.50 7.49
C ALA A 306 -6.34 -13.49 8.58
N ALA A 307 -6.48 -13.84 9.83
CA ALA A 307 -6.29 -12.96 10.97
C ALA A 307 -5.46 -13.64 12.06
N LEU A 308 -4.39 -12.98 12.47
CA LEU A 308 -3.52 -13.41 13.57
C LEU A 308 -3.58 -12.36 14.67
N ARG A 309 -4.20 -12.69 15.80
CA ARG A 309 -4.41 -11.79 16.93
C ARG A 309 -3.35 -12.00 18.00
N TYR A 310 -2.72 -10.91 18.41
CA TYR A 310 -1.75 -10.88 19.51
C TYR A 310 -2.27 -10.05 20.67
N HIS A 311 -2.17 -10.62 21.88
CA HIS A 311 -2.46 -9.91 23.12
C HIS A 311 -1.43 -10.24 24.18
N LYS A 312 -0.79 -9.20 24.72
CA LYS A 312 0.19 -9.30 25.78
C LYS A 312 -0.50 -9.28 27.15
N ALA A 313 -0.76 -10.44 27.72
CA ALA A 313 -1.22 -10.53 29.10
C ALA A 313 -0.03 -10.39 30.08
N SER A 314 -0.33 -10.13 31.35
CA SER A 314 0.67 -9.89 32.38
C SER A 314 1.65 -11.05 32.62
N THR A 315 1.22 -12.27 32.36
CA THR A 315 2.01 -13.49 32.61
C THR A 315 2.40 -14.23 31.35
N GLN A 316 1.65 -14.09 30.27
CA GLN A 316 1.89 -14.80 29.01
C GLN A 316 1.25 -14.08 27.83
N SER A 317 1.96 -14.05 26.70
CA SER A 317 1.38 -13.58 25.44
C SER A 317 0.41 -14.61 24.86
N VAL A 318 -0.75 -14.13 24.43
CA VAL A 318 -1.81 -14.96 23.83
C VAL A 318 -1.87 -14.68 22.34
N TRP A 319 -1.85 -15.77 21.57
CA TRP A 319 -2.00 -15.76 20.11
C TRP A 319 -3.28 -16.50 19.74
N MET A 320 -4.04 -15.94 18.80
CA MET A 320 -5.23 -16.56 18.26
C MET A 320 -5.22 -16.41 16.74
N GLY A 321 -5.46 -17.51 16.02
CA GLY A 321 -5.60 -17.56 14.59
C GLY A 321 -7.06 -17.77 14.16
N ALA A 322 -7.47 -17.16 13.08
CA ALA A 322 -8.74 -17.43 12.40
C ALA A 322 -8.65 -17.06 10.92
N ALA A 323 -9.39 -17.77 10.09
CA ALA A 323 -9.54 -17.46 8.71
C ALA A 323 -11.01 -17.51 8.27
N PHE A 324 -11.33 -16.78 7.22
CA PHE A 324 -12.68 -16.63 6.69
C PHE A 324 -12.63 -16.68 5.18
N TYR A 325 -13.54 -17.43 4.59
CA TYR A 325 -13.72 -17.47 3.15
C TYR A 325 -15.20 -17.29 2.81
N LEU A 326 -15.50 -16.34 1.94
CA LEU A 326 -16.85 -16.05 1.48
C LEU A 326 -16.91 -16.15 -0.05
N ASP A 327 -17.82 -16.95 -0.56
CA ASP A 327 -18.15 -16.90 -1.99
C ASP A 327 -18.72 -15.53 -2.33
N HIS A 328 -18.40 -15.00 -3.51
CA HIS A 328 -18.94 -13.71 -3.96
C HIS A 328 -20.37 -13.85 -4.49
N ASP A 329 -21.24 -14.46 -3.70
CA ASP A 329 -22.66 -14.69 -3.95
C ASP A 329 -23.47 -14.27 -2.72
N ALA A 330 -24.04 -13.06 -2.78
CA ALA A 330 -24.79 -12.47 -1.67
C ALA A 330 -26.01 -13.32 -1.25
N SER A 331 -26.56 -14.15 -2.14
CA SER A 331 -27.73 -15.00 -1.85
C SER A 331 -27.44 -16.09 -0.81
N LYS A 332 -26.16 -16.42 -0.59
CA LYS A 332 -25.73 -17.42 0.40
C LYS A 332 -25.78 -16.90 1.84
N TYR A 333 -25.89 -15.59 2.05
CA TYR A 333 -25.76 -14.94 3.36
C TYR A 333 -27.08 -14.31 3.84
N SER A 334 -27.96 -15.15 4.40
CA SER A 334 -29.21 -14.69 4.99
C SER A 334 -29.52 -15.47 6.29
N PRO A 335 -29.52 -14.85 7.49
CA PRO A 335 -29.22 -13.45 7.74
C PRO A 335 -27.74 -13.12 7.45
N GLN A 336 -27.46 -11.82 7.26
CA GLN A 336 -26.13 -11.30 6.95
C GLN A 336 -25.23 -11.32 8.20
N GLN A 337 -24.65 -12.46 8.49
CA GLN A 337 -23.76 -12.69 9.63
C GLN A 337 -22.68 -13.71 9.25
N ILE A 338 -21.59 -13.70 9.97
CA ILE A 338 -20.52 -14.69 9.84
C ILE A 338 -20.84 -15.85 10.77
N THR A 339 -20.88 -17.04 10.22
CA THR A 339 -21.14 -18.29 10.92
C THR A 339 -19.93 -19.22 10.83
N LYS A 340 -20.05 -20.37 11.45
CA LYS A 340 -19.05 -21.43 11.34
C LYS A 340 -18.79 -21.87 9.88
N ALA A 341 -19.78 -21.76 9.00
CA ALA A 341 -19.63 -22.18 7.61
C ALA A 341 -18.62 -21.31 6.81
N GLU A 342 -18.42 -20.06 7.21
CA GLU A 342 -17.47 -19.12 6.60
C GLU A 342 -16.13 -19.06 7.31
N SER A 343 -16.01 -19.69 8.50
CA SER A 343 -14.80 -19.70 9.32
C SER A 343 -14.02 -21.00 9.20
N MET A 344 -12.72 -20.93 9.30
CA MET A 344 -11.80 -22.06 9.27
C MET A 344 -10.48 -21.69 9.95
N SER A 345 -9.61 -22.66 10.18
CA SER A 345 -8.25 -22.38 10.62
C SER A 345 -7.44 -21.65 9.51
N ILE A 346 -6.33 -21.01 9.87
CA ILE A 346 -5.43 -20.39 8.90
C ILE A 346 -4.89 -21.46 7.96
N ALA A 347 -4.43 -22.61 8.50
CA ALA A 347 -3.91 -23.72 7.71
C ALA A 347 -4.93 -24.28 6.69
N GLU A 348 -6.22 -24.37 7.04
CA GLU A 348 -7.26 -24.79 6.09
C GLU A 348 -7.46 -23.76 4.96
N LEU A 349 -7.31 -22.46 5.24
CA LEU A 349 -7.36 -21.44 4.21
C LEU A 349 -6.13 -21.47 3.31
N GLU A 350 -4.95 -21.74 3.88
CA GLU A 350 -3.69 -21.92 3.14
C GLU A 350 -3.80 -23.09 2.15
N ASP A 351 -4.27 -24.22 2.62
CA ASP A 351 -4.51 -25.41 1.78
C ASP A 351 -5.53 -25.10 0.66
N LYS A 352 -6.58 -24.35 0.99
CA LYS A 352 -7.63 -23.98 0.03
C LYS A 352 -7.14 -23.05 -1.08
N LEU A 353 -6.23 -22.12 -0.74
CA LEU A 353 -5.78 -21.06 -1.66
C LEU A 353 -4.41 -21.34 -2.27
N GLY A 354 -3.64 -22.29 -1.74
CA GLY A 354 -2.25 -22.51 -2.11
C GLY A 354 -1.35 -21.33 -1.74
N MET A 355 -1.66 -20.64 -0.62
CA MET A 355 -0.91 -19.49 -0.11
C MET A 355 -0.39 -19.83 1.29
N ASP A 356 0.76 -19.29 1.66
CA ASP A 356 1.33 -19.39 3.01
C ASP A 356 1.21 -18.00 3.69
N PHE A 357 0.46 -17.92 4.78
CA PHE A 357 0.22 -16.69 5.52
C PHE A 357 1.17 -16.55 6.70
N PHE A 358 1.40 -15.31 7.12
CA PHE A 358 2.17 -14.99 8.34
C PHE A 358 3.55 -15.63 8.41
N VAL A 359 4.27 -15.70 7.30
CA VAL A 359 5.57 -16.40 7.12
C VAL A 359 6.65 -16.00 8.14
N ASN A 360 6.49 -14.87 8.82
CA ASN A 360 7.40 -14.43 9.88
C ASN A 360 6.98 -14.91 11.29
N LEU A 361 5.83 -15.57 11.44
CA LEU A 361 5.37 -16.08 12.74
C LEU A 361 6.28 -17.18 13.32
N PRO A 362 6.74 -18.18 12.52
CA PRO A 362 7.66 -19.21 13.00
C PRO A 362 8.98 -18.66 13.54
N VAL A 363 9.47 -17.57 12.97
CA VAL A 363 10.70 -16.88 13.43
C VAL A 363 10.51 -16.30 14.82
N LEU A 364 9.31 -15.81 15.13
CA LEU A 364 9.00 -15.16 16.40
C LEU A 364 8.67 -16.15 17.53
N VAL A 365 7.88 -17.18 17.23
CA VAL A 365 7.32 -18.08 18.28
C VAL A 365 7.87 -19.52 18.20
N GLY A 366 8.64 -19.87 17.17
CA GLY A 366 9.08 -21.21 16.84
C GLY A 366 8.06 -21.98 15.97
N ALA A 367 8.53 -22.88 15.11
CA ALA A 367 7.72 -23.57 14.11
C ALA A 367 6.52 -24.34 14.71
N ASP A 368 6.76 -25.16 15.75
CA ASP A 368 5.68 -25.97 16.37
C ASP A 368 4.55 -25.08 16.94
N LYS A 369 4.91 -23.96 17.53
CA LYS A 369 3.92 -23.04 18.10
C LYS A 369 3.19 -22.25 17.01
N ALA A 370 3.89 -21.86 15.93
CA ALA A 370 3.27 -21.22 14.77
C ALA A 370 2.23 -22.17 14.15
N ALA A 371 2.61 -23.41 13.84
CA ALA A 371 1.68 -24.42 13.31
C ALA A 371 0.49 -24.68 14.25
N SER A 372 0.72 -24.68 15.59
CA SER A 372 -0.38 -24.81 16.55
C SER A 372 -1.34 -23.62 16.52
N ILE A 373 -0.86 -22.41 16.26
CA ILE A 373 -1.70 -21.19 16.13
C ILE A 373 -2.48 -21.23 14.82
N GLU A 374 -1.84 -21.58 13.72
CA GLU A 374 -2.43 -21.64 12.39
C GLU A 374 -3.51 -22.73 12.26
N ASN A 375 -3.38 -23.82 13.04
CA ASN A 375 -4.37 -24.90 13.11
C ASN A 375 -5.47 -24.68 14.16
N GLN A 376 -5.58 -23.50 14.79
CA GLN A 376 -6.64 -23.24 15.76
C GLN A 376 -8.02 -23.26 15.08
N ASP A 377 -8.98 -23.94 15.72
CA ASP A 377 -10.39 -23.85 15.36
C ASP A 377 -10.96 -22.50 15.85
N PRO A 378 -11.35 -21.59 14.97
CA PRO A 378 -11.84 -20.27 15.35
C PRO A 378 -13.14 -20.31 16.15
N ASP A 379 -13.90 -21.39 16.09
CA ASP A 379 -15.14 -21.56 16.85
C ASP A 379 -14.89 -21.60 18.38
N ILE A 380 -13.73 -22.05 18.80
CA ILE A 380 -13.33 -22.03 20.22
C ILE A 380 -13.32 -20.59 20.75
N PHE A 381 -13.08 -19.61 19.89
CA PHE A 381 -13.04 -18.19 20.19
C PHE A 381 -14.10 -17.38 19.42
N SER A 382 -15.26 -17.99 19.15
CA SER A 382 -16.34 -17.41 18.33
C SER A 382 -16.74 -16.00 18.76
N SER A 383 -16.78 -15.71 20.06
CA SER A 383 -17.08 -14.38 20.57
C SER A 383 -16.01 -13.31 20.23
N VAL A 384 -14.75 -13.71 20.08
CA VAL A 384 -13.66 -12.81 19.67
C VAL A 384 -13.79 -12.46 18.19
N TRP A 385 -14.15 -13.46 17.38
CA TRP A 385 -14.21 -13.36 15.94
C TRP A 385 -15.59 -12.92 15.41
N GLY A 386 -16.60 -12.82 16.29
CA GLY A 386 -17.97 -12.48 15.93
C GLY A 386 -18.66 -13.56 15.11
N ILE A 387 -18.27 -14.83 15.28
CA ILE A 387 -18.90 -16.01 14.70
C ILE A 387 -20.18 -16.31 15.45
N ARG A 388 -21.28 -16.60 14.74
CA ARG A 388 -22.64 -16.85 15.29
C ARG A 388 -23.19 -18.20 14.87
#